data_67feec4d292082d2994f53bc0bf276aa
#
_entry.id   67feec4d292082d2994f53bc0bf276aa
#
_cell.length_a   1.000
_cell.length_b   1.000
_cell.length_c   1.000
_cell.angle_alpha   90.00
_cell.angle_beta   90.00
_cell.angle_gamma   90.00
#
_symmetry.space_group_name_H-M   'P 1'
#
loop_
_entity.id
_entity.type
_entity.pdbx_description
1 polymer ?
#
loop_
_entity_poly.entity_id
_entity_poly.type
_entity_poly.pdbx_seq_one_letter_code
_entity_poly.pdbx_strand_id
1 'polypeptide(L)'
;ARTGLSEAAITGTCSIGGTPVVIIVLDSSFLGGSMGVVVGEKVTLALELAARKKVPCVAMVTSGGARIQEGVLSLMQMAKTTLAARTLQDKGQAFIVSLSNPSTGQVLGSFASMADIIFAEPGSHIGFAPLADLREIEGKRVDTEHTAEAYLERGHVDAIIERDHLKHELASVLDLISPEFRLTSSRKINTNSMAIRPRGAWDMVKLARRPDRPRA
;
A
#
# COMPACT_ATOMS: atom_id res chain seq x y z
N ALA A 1 -0.75 24.13 19.43
CA ALA A 1 -0.74 23.11 18.35
C ALA A 1 -1.89 23.40 17.39
N ARG A 2 -1.57 23.64 16.10
CA ARG A 2 -2.56 23.98 15.06
C ARG A 2 -3.52 22.82 14.75
N THR A 3 -3.10 21.58 14.95
CA THR A 3 -3.84 20.37 14.53
C THR A 3 -4.49 19.61 15.68
N GLY A 4 -4.17 19.92 16.94
CA GLY A 4 -4.57 19.12 18.10
C GLY A 4 -3.88 17.75 18.20
N LEU A 5 -3.06 17.40 17.20
CA LEU A 5 -2.29 16.15 17.19
C LEU A 5 -0.98 16.29 17.97
N SER A 6 -0.56 15.24 18.62
CA SER A 6 0.75 15.15 19.28
C SER A 6 1.84 14.67 18.32
N GLU A 7 1.48 14.02 17.19
CA GLU A 7 2.40 13.50 16.18
C GLU A 7 1.65 13.19 14.88
N ALA A 8 2.39 13.09 13.76
CA ALA A 8 1.83 12.78 12.44
C ALA A 8 1.22 11.37 12.34
N ALA A 9 1.66 10.42 13.16
CA ALA A 9 1.14 9.06 13.18
C ALA A 9 0.04 8.87 14.22
N ILE A 10 -1.10 8.33 13.81
CA ILE A 10 -2.18 7.83 14.66
C ILE A 10 -2.26 6.32 14.43
N THR A 11 -2.24 5.54 15.51
CA THR A 11 -2.31 4.08 15.44
C THR A 11 -3.35 3.54 16.41
N GLY A 12 -3.98 2.43 16.05
CA GLY A 12 -5.01 1.82 16.89
C GLY A 12 -5.52 0.50 16.33
N THR A 13 -6.57 0.01 16.94
CA THR A 13 -7.31 -1.17 16.48
C THR A 13 -8.72 -0.78 16.10
N CYS A 14 -9.23 -1.31 15.01
CA CYS A 14 -10.60 -1.09 14.56
C CYS A 14 -11.13 -2.32 13.85
N SER A 15 -12.34 -2.20 13.30
CA SER A 15 -12.93 -3.21 12.41
C SER A 15 -13.28 -2.57 11.08
N ILE A 16 -12.90 -3.21 9.98
CA ILE A 16 -13.23 -2.81 8.61
C ILE A 16 -14.02 -3.96 7.99
N GLY A 17 -15.26 -3.70 7.57
CA GLY A 17 -16.14 -4.74 7.01
C GLY A 17 -16.41 -5.92 7.96
N GLY A 18 -16.28 -5.73 9.27
CA GLY A 18 -16.39 -6.80 10.27
C GLY A 18 -15.06 -7.46 10.64
N THR A 19 -14.03 -7.31 9.84
CA THR A 19 -12.70 -7.90 10.09
C THR A 19 -11.90 -7.01 11.05
N PRO A 20 -11.39 -7.55 12.17
CA PRO A 20 -10.53 -6.81 13.08
C PRO A 20 -9.16 -6.53 12.44
N VAL A 21 -8.68 -5.31 12.53
CA VAL A 21 -7.40 -4.86 11.97
C VAL A 21 -6.66 -3.95 12.94
N VAL A 22 -5.35 -3.86 12.77
CA VAL A 22 -4.57 -2.74 13.29
C VAL A 22 -4.49 -1.68 12.19
N ILE A 23 -4.75 -0.41 12.56
CA ILE A 23 -4.70 0.71 11.63
C ILE A 23 -3.55 1.65 11.95
N ILE A 24 -2.89 2.13 10.92
CA ILE A 24 -1.88 3.19 10.94
C ILE A 24 -2.39 4.31 10.03
N VAL A 25 -2.44 5.52 10.53
CA VAL A 25 -2.81 6.70 9.73
C VAL A 25 -1.72 7.74 9.88
N LEU A 26 -1.13 8.15 8.76
CA LEU A 26 -0.22 9.30 8.71
C LEU A 26 -1.01 10.53 8.24
N ASP A 27 -0.89 11.61 8.98
CA ASP A 27 -1.59 12.87 8.72
C ASP A 27 -0.60 13.97 8.31
N SER A 28 -0.74 14.44 7.08
CA SER A 28 0.11 15.50 6.52
C SER A 28 -0.12 16.87 7.16
N SER A 29 -1.20 17.09 7.89
CA SER A 29 -1.44 18.34 8.61
C SER A 29 -0.45 18.56 9.74
N PHE A 30 0.16 17.49 10.27
CA PHE A 30 1.22 17.56 11.27
C PHE A 30 2.60 17.46 10.58
N LEU A 31 3.31 18.58 10.47
CA LEU A 31 4.65 18.67 9.88
C LEU A 31 4.78 17.98 8.51
N GLY A 32 3.76 18.09 7.65
CA GLY A 32 3.74 17.47 6.33
C GLY A 32 3.71 15.94 6.34
N GLY A 33 3.25 15.32 7.44
CA GLY A 33 3.29 13.86 7.59
C GLY A 33 4.71 13.29 7.68
N SER A 34 5.70 14.14 8.01
CA SER A 34 7.12 13.73 7.98
C SER A 34 7.43 12.68 9.02
N MET A 35 8.24 11.70 8.61
CA MET A 35 8.61 10.55 9.42
C MET A 35 9.83 10.85 10.31
N GLY A 36 9.59 11.01 11.60
CA GLY A 36 10.60 11.11 12.65
C GLY A 36 10.61 9.88 13.55
N VAL A 37 11.37 9.95 14.65
CA VAL A 37 11.55 8.84 15.62
C VAL A 37 10.21 8.37 16.18
N VAL A 38 9.34 9.29 16.57
CA VAL A 38 8.03 8.93 17.18
C VAL A 38 7.10 8.30 16.15
N VAL A 39 7.08 8.80 14.90
CA VAL A 39 6.32 8.17 13.81
C VAL A 39 6.83 6.76 13.56
N GLY A 40 8.15 6.58 13.42
CA GLY A 40 8.74 5.27 13.22
C GLY A 40 8.44 4.30 14.35
N GLU A 41 8.50 4.76 15.61
CA GLU A 41 8.12 3.95 16.77
C GLU A 41 6.66 3.52 16.73
N LYS A 42 5.74 4.45 16.50
CA LYS A 42 4.31 4.14 16.40
C LYS A 42 3.99 3.15 15.29
N VAL A 43 4.59 3.32 14.11
CA VAL A 43 4.44 2.39 12.99
C VAL A 43 4.96 1.01 13.35
N THR A 44 6.16 0.93 13.94
CA THR A 44 6.77 -0.34 14.40
C THR A 44 5.85 -1.05 15.39
N LEU A 45 5.46 -0.36 16.45
CA LEU A 45 4.59 -0.94 17.49
C LEU A 45 3.23 -1.41 16.95
N ALA A 46 2.67 -0.69 15.97
CA ALA A 46 1.42 -1.10 15.33
C ALA A 46 1.58 -2.38 14.50
N LEU A 47 2.64 -2.48 13.69
CA LEU A 47 2.95 -3.69 12.90
C LEU A 47 3.22 -4.89 13.82
N GLU A 48 4.01 -4.71 14.87
CA GLU A 48 4.25 -5.75 15.87
C GLU A 48 2.97 -6.16 16.62
N LEU A 49 2.09 -5.19 16.93
CA LEU A 49 0.80 -5.48 17.56
C LEU A 49 -0.08 -6.34 16.63
N ALA A 50 -0.13 -6.01 15.34
CA ALA A 50 -0.84 -6.81 14.34
C ALA A 50 -0.29 -8.23 14.28
N ALA A 51 1.03 -8.38 14.23
CA ALA A 51 1.71 -9.67 14.24
C ALA A 51 1.40 -10.51 15.51
N ARG A 52 1.41 -9.87 16.68
CA ARG A 52 1.06 -10.53 17.96
C ARG A 52 -0.42 -10.93 18.04
N LYS A 53 -1.31 -10.07 17.57
CA LYS A 53 -2.77 -10.33 17.55
C LYS A 53 -3.19 -11.26 16.44
N LYS A 54 -2.32 -11.55 15.48
CA LYS A 54 -2.61 -12.32 14.27
C LYS A 54 -3.79 -11.73 13.47
N VAL A 55 -3.74 -10.43 13.26
CA VAL A 55 -4.71 -9.67 12.47
C VAL A 55 -4.00 -8.88 11.38
N PRO A 56 -4.66 -8.58 10.25
CA PRO A 56 -4.11 -7.71 9.22
C PRO A 56 -3.76 -6.32 9.75
N CYS A 57 -2.80 -5.67 9.09
CA CYS A 57 -2.49 -4.26 9.30
C CYS A 57 -2.87 -3.44 8.05
N VAL A 58 -3.53 -2.31 8.26
CA VAL A 58 -3.89 -1.36 7.19
C VAL A 58 -3.23 -0.03 7.50
N ALA A 59 -2.47 0.51 6.54
CA ALA A 59 -1.85 1.82 6.67
C ALA A 59 -2.39 2.82 5.63
N MET A 60 -2.89 3.95 6.11
CA MET A 60 -3.26 5.11 5.30
C MET A 60 -2.08 6.08 5.33
N VAL A 61 -1.43 6.28 4.19
CA VAL A 61 -0.16 7.00 4.11
C VAL A 61 -0.32 8.33 3.39
N THR A 62 0.05 9.40 4.10
CA THR A 62 0.25 10.74 3.54
C THR A 62 1.51 11.31 4.17
N SER A 63 2.59 11.47 3.41
CA SER A 63 3.88 11.88 3.95
C SER A 63 4.75 12.60 2.93
N GLY A 64 5.41 13.66 3.38
CA GLY A 64 6.46 14.36 2.62
C GLY A 64 7.85 13.73 2.75
N GLY A 65 7.99 12.62 3.48
CA GLY A 65 9.27 11.91 3.65
C GLY A 65 9.92 12.07 5.03
N ALA A 66 11.24 12.08 5.07
CA ALA A 66 12.02 12.16 6.31
C ALA A 66 11.83 13.49 7.03
N ARG A 67 11.76 13.44 8.36
CA ARG A 67 11.80 14.65 9.20
C ARG A 67 13.24 15.11 9.35
N ILE A 68 13.63 16.07 8.52
CA ILE A 68 15.02 16.57 8.45
C ILE A 68 15.52 17.16 9.76
N GLN A 69 14.63 17.70 10.60
CA GLN A 69 14.97 18.28 11.91
C GLN A 69 15.51 17.24 12.89
N GLU A 70 15.21 15.97 12.70
CA GLU A 70 15.70 14.86 13.53
C GLU A 70 16.96 14.18 12.95
N GLY A 71 17.45 14.67 11.81
CA GLY A 71 18.70 14.21 11.20
C GLY A 71 18.73 12.71 10.93
N VAL A 72 19.86 12.06 11.23
CA VAL A 72 20.08 10.62 10.99
C VAL A 72 19.10 9.71 11.74
N LEU A 73 18.58 10.14 12.89
CA LEU A 73 17.60 9.35 13.64
C LEU A 73 16.30 9.14 12.85
N SER A 74 15.90 10.13 12.06
CA SER A 74 14.79 9.99 11.12
C SER A 74 15.08 8.89 10.08
N LEU A 75 16.27 8.87 9.49
CA LEU A 75 16.65 7.86 8.49
C LEU A 75 16.70 6.45 9.06
N MET A 76 17.11 6.29 10.31
CA MET A 76 17.16 4.98 10.99
C MET A 76 15.76 4.34 11.12
N GLN A 77 14.69 5.14 11.06
CA GLN A 77 13.32 4.60 11.12
C GLN A 77 12.97 3.75 9.90
N MET A 78 13.64 3.93 8.77
CA MET A 78 13.43 3.09 7.58
C MET A 78 13.70 1.62 7.89
N ALA A 79 14.89 1.31 8.41
CA ALA A 79 15.27 -0.06 8.74
C ALA A 79 14.32 -0.66 9.80
N LYS A 80 14.01 0.11 10.83
CA LYS A 80 13.14 -0.31 11.94
C LYS A 80 11.73 -0.69 11.48
N THR A 81 11.09 0.17 10.70
CA THR A 81 9.73 -0.07 10.21
C THR A 81 9.66 -1.17 9.16
N THR A 82 10.69 -1.29 8.31
CA THR A 82 10.81 -2.39 7.34
C THR A 82 10.93 -3.74 8.03
N LEU A 83 11.74 -3.85 9.10
CA LEU A 83 11.85 -5.07 9.89
C LEU A 83 10.52 -5.45 10.56
N ALA A 84 9.79 -4.46 11.07
CA ALA A 84 8.48 -4.71 11.66
C ALA A 84 7.44 -5.19 10.61
N ALA A 85 7.44 -4.60 9.41
CA ALA A 85 6.60 -5.05 8.30
C ALA A 85 6.95 -6.50 7.91
N ARG A 86 8.23 -6.81 7.79
CA ARG A 86 8.70 -8.18 7.52
C ARG A 86 8.24 -9.16 8.60
N THR A 87 8.34 -8.77 9.87
CA THR A 87 7.88 -9.61 10.99
C THR A 87 6.38 -9.93 10.90
N LEU A 88 5.56 -8.96 10.46
CA LEU A 88 4.13 -9.17 10.23
C LEU A 88 3.89 -10.21 9.13
N GLN A 89 4.58 -10.07 7.99
CA GLN A 89 4.49 -11.00 6.86
C GLN A 89 4.95 -12.41 7.24
N ASP A 90 6.05 -12.55 7.97
CA ASP A 90 6.56 -13.83 8.45
C ASP A 90 5.58 -14.55 9.40
N LYS A 91 4.64 -13.80 10.00
CA LYS A 91 3.51 -14.36 10.75
C LYS A 91 2.30 -14.69 9.89
N GLY A 92 2.39 -14.53 8.57
CA GLY A 92 1.31 -14.82 7.62
C GLY A 92 0.15 -13.83 7.70
N GLN A 93 0.39 -12.61 8.19
CA GLN A 93 -0.64 -11.58 8.27
C GLN A 93 -0.48 -10.57 7.15
N ALA A 94 -1.59 -10.22 6.52
CA ALA A 94 -1.57 -9.28 5.42
C ALA A 94 -1.26 -7.85 5.89
N PHE A 95 -0.46 -7.17 5.09
CA PHE A 95 -0.19 -5.75 5.23
C PHE A 95 -0.69 -5.00 3.99
N ILE A 96 -1.65 -4.09 4.18
CA ILE A 96 -2.28 -3.32 3.11
C ILE A 96 -1.95 -1.85 3.31
N VAL A 97 -1.53 -1.18 2.25
CA VAL A 97 -1.21 0.26 2.27
C VAL A 97 -2.09 1.00 1.28
N SER A 98 -2.60 2.16 1.67
CA SER A 98 -3.24 3.12 0.78
C SER A 98 -2.42 4.41 0.76
N LEU A 99 -1.92 4.77 -0.42
CA LEU A 99 -1.10 5.95 -0.66
C LEU A 99 -1.99 7.13 -1.07
N SER A 100 -1.99 8.18 -0.25
CA SER A 100 -2.68 9.45 -0.54
C SER A 100 -1.66 10.53 -0.96
N ASN A 101 -2.13 11.70 -1.34
CA ASN A 101 -1.28 12.77 -1.85
C ASN A 101 -0.74 13.70 -0.74
N PRO A 102 0.59 13.90 -0.62
CA PRO A 102 1.67 13.14 -1.25
C PRO A 102 2.08 11.90 -0.43
N SER A 103 2.67 10.90 -1.10
CA SER A 103 3.31 9.75 -0.45
C SER A 103 4.71 9.58 -0.98
N THR A 104 5.67 10.29 -0.36
CA THR A 104 7.01 10.45 -0.92
C THR A 104 8.12 10.15 0.07
N GLY A 105 9.33 9.95 -0.46
CA GLY A 105 10.57 9.84 0.31
C GLY A 105 10.63 8.58 1.17
N GLN A 106 11.05 8.76 2.40
CA GLN A 106 11.39 7.72 3.35
C GLN A 106 10.25 6.72 3.60
N VAL A 107 8.99 7.18 3.63
CA VAL A 107 7.85 6.31 3.90
C VAL A 107 7.66 5.29 2.78
N LEU A 108 7.73 5.76 1.52
CA LEU A 108 7.66 4.85 0.37
C LEU A 108 8.91 3.97 0.30
N GLY A 109 10.09 4.50 0.55
CA GLY A 109 11.36 3.76 0.56
C GLY A 109 11.53 2.78 1.74
N SER A 110 10.51 2.61 2.60
CA SER A 110 10.57 1.72 3.77
C SER A 110 9.32 0.83 3.87
N PHE A 111 8.54 0.98 4.92
CA PHE A 111 7.44 0.05 5.21
C PHE A 111 6.31 0.08 4.18
N ALA A 112 6.04 1.22 3.54
CA ALA A 112 4.90 1.30 2.61
C ALA A 112 5.08 0.41 1.38
N SER A 113 6.30 0.32 0.83
CA SER A 113 6.63 -0.58 -0.28
C SER A 113 6.74 -2.05 0.10
N MET A 114 6.71 -2.37 1.40
CA MET A 114 6.70 -3.75 1.90
C MET A 114 5.30 -4.35 1.99
N ALA A 115 4.26 -3.59 1.67
CA ALA A 115 2.89 -4.08 1.73
C ALA A 115 2.63 -5.21 0.72
N ASP A 116 1.72 -6.10 1.08
CA ASP A 116 1.26 -7.18 0.20
C ASP A 116 0.29 -6.63 -0.87
N ILE A 117 -0.42 -5.56 -0.54
CA ILE A 117 -1.33 -4.86 -1.44
C ILE A 117 -1.17 -3.36 -1.24
N ILE A 118 -0.96 -2.65 -2.34
CA ILE A 118 -0.78 -1.19 -2.35
C ILE A 118 -1.87 -0.54 -3.20
N PHE A 119 -2.73 0.21 -2.55
CA PHE A 119 -3.69 1.10 -3.20
C PHE A 119 -3.13 2.52 -3.31
N ALA A 120 -3.61 3.28 -4.26
CA ALA A 120 -3.32 4.71 -4.36
C ALA A 120 -4.57 5.51 -4.69
N GLU A 121 -4.63 6.75 -4.22
CA GLU A 121 -5.69 7.70 -4.64
C GLU A 121 -5.37 8.26 -6.03
N PRO A 122 -6.39 8.54 -6.86
CA PRO A 122 -6.18 9.12 -8.19
C PRO A 122 -5.34 10.41 -8.13
N GLY A 123 -4.39 10.54 -9.05
CA GLY A 123 -3.55 11.72 -9.18
C GLY A 123 -2.62 11.99 -7.99
N SER A 124 -2.48 11.06 -7.04
CA SER A 124 -1.56 11.24 -5.91
C SER A 124 -0.11 11.20 -6.38
N HIS A 125 0.72 12.08 -5.82
CA HIS A 125 2.16 12.07 -6.06
C HIS A 125 2.82 11.01 -5.20
N ILE A 126 3.55 10.12 -5.86
CA ILE A 126 4.25 8.99 -5.25
C ILE A 126 5.70 9.02 -5.73
N GLY A 127 6.66 8.91 -4.82
CA GLY A 127 8.07 8.95 -5.19
C GLY A 127 9.03 8.63 -4.05
N PHE A 128 10.25 8.19 -4.39
CA PHE A 128 11.30 7.87 -3.41
C PHE A 128 12.02 9.10 -2.86
N ALA A 129 11.90 10.26 -3.51
CA ALA A 129 12.41 11.53 -3.01
C ALA A 129 11.27 12.50 -2.68
N PRO A 130 11.51 13.51 -1.84
CA PRO A 130 10.55 14.58 -1.59
C PRO A 130 10.13 15.24 -2.90
N LEU A 131 8.87 15.61 -3.01
CA LEU A 131 8.32 16.22 -4.24
C LEU A 131 9.05 17.49 -4.67
N ALA A 132 9.54 18.28 -3.71
CA ALA A 132 10.32 19.48 -4.00
C ALA A 132 11.63 19.15 -4.72
N ASP A 133 12.36 18.15 -4.22
CA ASP A 133 13.65 17.72 -4.78
C ASP A 133 13.44 17.09 -6.17
N LEU A 134 12.39 16.30 -6.34
CA LEU A 134 12.03 15.72 -7.64
C LEU A 134 11.73 16.84 -8.66
N ARG A 135 11.00 17.88 -8.28
CA ARG A 135 10.70 19.02 -9.16
C ARG A 135 11.95 19.81 -9.57
N GLU A 136 12.91 19.93 -8.68
CA GLU A 136 14.19 20.58 -8.98
C GLU A 136 15.02 19.76 -9.98
N ILE A 137 15.06 18.45 -9.84
CA ILE A 137 15.87 17.54 -10.65
C ILE A 137 15.20 17.22 -12.00
N GLU A 138 13.92 16.89 -12.00
CA GLU A 138 13.19 16.34 -13.15
C GLU A 138 12.25 17.35 -13.84
N GLY A 139 12.02 18.49 -13.21
CA GLY A 139 11.13 19.52 -13.74
C GLY A 139 9.70 19.02 -13.93
N LYS A 140 9.13 19.27 -15.12
CA LYS A 140 7.74 18.89 -15.44
C LYS A 140 7.50 17.38 -15.54
N ARG A 141 8.53 16.55 -15.66
CA ARG A 141 8.36 15.08 -15.70
C ARG A 141 7.79 14.51 -14.40
N VAL A 142 8.00 15.19 -13.29
CA VAL A 142 7.43 14.80 -11.99
C VAL A 142 5.90 14.67 -12.06
N ASP A 143 5.24 15.56 -12.77
CA ASP A 143 3.78 15.60 -12.88
C ASP A 143 3.20 14.44 -13.73
N THR A 144 4.04 13.68 -14.41
CA THR A 144 3.65 12.52 -15.25
C THR A 144 4.23 11.21 -14.79
N GLU A 145 5.47 11.22 -14.27
CA GLU A 145 6.20 9.99 -13.93
C GLU A 145 6.06 9.58 -12.46
N HIS A 146 5.71 10.53 -11.60
CA HIS A 146 5.56 10.33 -10.15
C HIS A 146 4.09 10.45 -9.70
N THR A 147 3.17 9.92 -10.51
CA THR A 147 1.74 9.85 -10.18
C THR A 147 1.30 8.42 -9.86
N ALA A 148 0.17 8.28 -9.21
CA ALA A 148 -0.44 6.98 -8.92
C ALA A 148 -0.62 6.14 -10.20
N GLU A 149 -1.04 6.79 -11.29
CA GLU A 149 -1.28 6.17 -12.58
C GLU A 149 0.02 5.59 -13.17
N ALA A 150 1.10 6.37 -13.15
CA ALA A 150 2.40 5.90 -13.62
C ALA A 150 2.97 4.76 -12.76
N TYR A 151 2.70 4.76 -11.46
CA TYR A 151 3.08 3.68 -10.56
C TYR A 151 2.24 2.42 -10.76
N LEU A 152 0.96 2.57 -11.12
CA LEU A 152 0.11 1.44 -11.51
C LEU A 152 0.61 0.80 -12.82
N GLU A 153 0.92 1.60 -13.84
CA GLU A 153 1.44 1.10 -15.11
C GLU A 153 2.76 0.33 -14.95
N ARG A 154 3.60 0.75 -14.00
CA ARG A 154 4.87 0.09 -13.68
C ARG A 154 4.71 -1.11 -12.73
N GLY A 155 3.51 -1.38 -12.23
CA GLY A 155 3.23 -2.49 -11.31
C GLY A 155 3.70 -2.25 -9.87
N HIS A 156 3.90 -1.01 -9.46
CA HIS A 156 4.27 -0.64 -8.08
C HIS A 156 3.05 -0.34 -7.20
N VAL A 157 1.88 -0.21 -7.80
CA VAL A 157 0.58 -0.03 -7.16
C VAL A 157 -0.37 -1.06 -7.76
N ASP A 158 -1.19 -1.68 -6.94
CA ASP A 158 -2.10 -2.74 -7.40
C ASP A 158 -3.41 -2.19 -7.95
N ALA A 159 -3.91 -1.10 -7.37
CA ALA A 159 -5.13 -0.43 -7.84
C ALA A 159 -5.19 1.04 -7.45
N ILE A 160 -5.86 1.83 -8.28
CA ILE A 160 -6.22 3.22 -7.98
C ILE A 160 -7.66 3.25 -7.50
N ILE A 161 -7.87 3.81 -6.30
CA ILE A 161 -9.16 3.79 -5.63
C ILE A 161 -9.46 5.19 -5.09
N GLU A 162 -10.62 5.72 -5.45
CA GLU A 162 -11.11 6.96 -4.89
C GLU A 162 -11.37 6.83 -3.38
N ARG A 163 -11.13 7.90 -2.64
CA ARG A 163 -11.25 7.92 -1.17
C ARG A 163 -12.60 7.43 -0.68
N ASP A 164 -13.67 7.79 -1.34
CA ASP A 164 -15.04 7.42 -0.95
C ASP A 164 -15.30 5.92 -1.10
N HIS A 165 -14.60 5.25 -2.02
CA HIS A 165 -14.71 3.82 -2.26
C HIS A 165 -13.72 2.99 -1.44
N LEU A 166 -12.67 3.61 -0.88
CA LEU A 166 -11.57 2.92 -0.23
C LEU A 166 -12.02 1.99 0.92
N LYS A 167 -13.00 2.43 1.73
CA LYS A 167 -13.54 1.60 2.82
C LYS A 167 -14.19 0.31 2.29
N HIS A 168 -14.89 0.39 1.17
CA HIS A 168 -15.55 -0.76 0.54
C HIS A 168 -14.52 -1.73 -0.02
N GLU A 169 -13.53 -1.22 -0.74
CA GLU A 169 -12.47 -2.05 -1.33
C GLU A 169 -11.61 -2.72 -0.26
N LEU A 170 -11.24 -1.99 0.80
CA LEU A 170 -10.54 -2.59 1.94
C LEU A 170 -11.36 -3.69 2.60
N ALA A 171 -12.67 -3.49 2.78
CA ALA A 171 -13.54 -4.52 3.35
C ALA A 171 -13.61 -5.76 2.44
N SER A 172 -13.70 -5.58 1.13
CA SER A 172 -13.74 -6.66 0.15
C SER A 172 -12.45 -7.48 0.14
N VAL A 173 -11.30 -6.80 0.16
CA VAL A 173 -9.99 -7.47 0.19
C VAL A 173 -9.78 -8.21 1.51
N LEU A 174 -10.12 -7.57 2.65
CA LEU A 174 -9.99 -8.20 3.96
C LEU A 174 -10.88 -9.44 4.11
N ASP A 175 -12.07 -9.43 3.50
CA ASP A 175 -12.95 -10.60 3.45
C ASP A 175 -12.33 -11.72 2.61
N LEU A 176 -11.77 -11.40 1.43
CA LEU A 176 -11.11 -12.37 0.54
C LEU A 176 -9.93 -13.09 1.18
N ILE A 177 -9.13 -12.39 1.98
CA ILE A 177 -7.96 -12.96 2.66
C ILE A 177 -8.29 -13.57 4.03
N SER A 178 -9.56 -13.47 4.46
CA SER A 178 -10.01 -14.05 5.72
C SER A 178 -9.93 -15.58 5.67
N PRO A 179 -9.48 -16.25 6.75
CA PRO A 179 -9.55 -17.72 6.86
C PRO A 179 -10.98 -18.28 6.78
N GLU A 180 -11.97 -17.44 7.06
CA GLU A 180 -13.39 -17.79 7.03
C GLU A 180 -14.04 -17.52 5.65
N PHE A 181 -13.25 -17.00 4.69
CA PHE A 181 -13.77 -16.69 3.36
C PHE A 181 -14.40 -17.94 2.72
N ARG A 182 -15.68 -17.83 2.41
CA ARG A 182 -16.43 -18.85 1.67
C ARG A 182 -16.94 -18.24 0.38
N LEU A 183 -16.57 -18.84 -0.76
CA LEU A 183 -17.19 -18.51 -2.05
C LEU A 183 -18.68 -18.81 -1.98
N THR A 184 -19.51 -17.86 -1.61
CA THR A 184 -20.95 -17.96 -1.83
C THR A 184 -21.20 -17.69 -3.32
N SER A 185 -21.53 -18.75 -4.05
CA SER A 185 -21.86 -18.69 -5.49
C SER A 185 -23.23 -18.06 -5.71
N SER A 186 -23.43 -16.82 -5.25
CA SER A 186 -24.69 -16.11 -5.46
C SER A 186 -24.72 -15.26 -6.74
N ARG A 187 -23.62 -15.14 -7.47
CA ARG A 187 -23.61 -14.59 -8.81
C ARG A 187 -23.68 -15.74 -9.80
N LYS A 188 -24.85 -15.99 -10.40
CA LYS A 188 -24.93 -16.73 -11.66
C LYS A 188 -24.05 -15.97 -12.66
N ILE A 189 -22.80 -16.39 -12.78
CA ILE A 189 -21.94 -15.95 -13.88
C ILE A 189 -22.66 -16.43 -15.13
N ASN A 190 -23.13 -15.47 -15.94
CA ASN A 190 -23.75 -15.77 -17.23
C ASN A 190 -22.63 -16.33 -18.11
N THR A 191 -22.46 -17.65 -18.10
CA THR A 191 -21.42 -18.39 -18.84
C THR A 191 -21.68 -18.42 -20.35
N ASN A 192 -22.47 -17.48 -20.88
CA ASN A 192 -22.63 -17.29 -22.32
C ASN A 192 -21.42 -16.63 -22.98
N SER A 193 -20.33 -16.39 -22.26
CA SER A 193 -19.09 -15.94 -22.85
C SER A 193 -18.15 -17.13 -23.09
N MET A 194 -18.08 -17.55 -24.34
CA MET A 194 -17.06 -18.40 -24.93
C MET A 194 -16.80 -19.72 -24.18
N ALA A 195 -17.47 -20.76 -24.62
CA ALA A 195 -17.00 -22.12 -24.37
C ALA A 195 -15.56 -22.24 -24.87
N ILE A 196 -14.60 -22.08 -23.99
CA ILE A 196 -13.18 -22.42 -24.29
C ILE A 196 -13.22 -23.92 -24.50
N ARG A 197 -13.19 -24.37 -25.77
CA ARG A 197 -13.02 -25.76 -26.09
C ARG A 197 -11.74 -26.23 -25.42
N PRO A 198 -11.78 -27.31 -24.60
CA PRO A 198 -10.57 -27.83 -23.98
C PRO A 198 -9.57 -28.15 -25.11
N ARG A 199 -8.48 -27.40 -25.16
CA ARG A 199 -7.39 -27.65 -26.10
C ARG A 199 -6.54 -28.78 -25.58
N GLY A 200 -6.09 -29.68 -26.48
CA GLY A 200 -5.16 -30.73 -26.09
C GLY A 200 -3.86 -30.14 -25.52
N ALA A 201 -3.21 -30.88 -24.63
CA ALA A 201 -1.97 -30.43 -23.98
C ALA A 201 -0.92 -29.96 -25.01
N TRP A 202 -0.82 -30.61 -26.16
CA TRP A 202 0.09 -30.23 -27.23
C TRP A 202 -0.26 -28.90 -27.91
N ASP A 203 -1.54 -28.60 -28.05
CA ASP A 203 -1.98 -27.31 -28.59
C ASP A 203 -1.70 -26.16 -27.65
N MET A 204 -1.74 -26.41 -26.33
CA MET A 204 -1.31 -25.45 -25.30
C MET A 204 0.19 -25.17 -25.38
N VAL A 205 1.01 -26.20 -25.60
CA VAL A 205 2.46 -26.04 -25.80
C VAL A 205 2.77 -25.23 -27.07
N LYS A 206 2.07 -25.50 -28.18
CA LYS A 206 2.22 -24.72 -29.43
C LYS A 206 1.83 -23.27 -29.22
N LEU A 207 0.72 -23.01 -28.50
CA LEU A 207 0.26 -21.67 -28.21
C LEU A 207 1.26 -20.89 -27.32
N ALA A 208 1.86 -21.58 -26.35
CA ALA A 208 2.86 -20.98 -25.46
C ALA A 208 4.17 -20.61 -26.18
N ARG A 209 4.48 -21.28 -27.28
CA ARG A 209 5.71 -21.08 -28.10
C ARG A 209 5.52 -20.16 -29.31
N ARG A 210 4.38 -19.53 -29.45
CA ARG A 210 4.13 -18.60 -30.54
C ARG A 210 5.10 -17.42 -30.49
N PRO A 211 5.72 -17.05 -31.65
CA PRO A 211 6.69 -15.94 -31.69
C PRO A 211 6.06 -14.56 -31.53
N ASP A 212 4.73 -14.45 -31.75
CA ASP A 212 3.92 -13.24 -31.63
C ASP A 212 3.36 -13.02 -30.22
N ARG A 213 3.72 -13.87 -29.26
CA ARG A 213 3.29 -13.72 -27.87
C ARG A 213 4.10 -12.63 -27.20
N PRO A 214 3.45 -11.65 -26.50
CA PRO A 214 4.16 -10.67 -25.67
C PRO A 214 5.09 -11.38 -24.68
N ARG A 215 6.35 -10.96 -24.64
CA ARG A 215 7.30 -11.42 -23.64
C ARG A 215 7.21 -10.47 -22.46
N ALA A 216 7.12 -11.03 -21.24
CA ALA A 216 7.24 -10.26 -20.00
C ALA A 216 8.61 -9.63 -19.87
#